data_23c00ca95f26abaf0ff8e51b79703492
#
_entry.id   23c00ca95f26abaf0ff8e51b79703492
#
_cell.length_a   1.000
_cell.length_b   1.000
_cell.length_c   1.000
_cell.angle_alpha   90.00
_cell.angle_beta   90.00
_cell.angle_gamma   90.00
#
_symmetry.space_group_name_H-M   'P 1'
#
loop_
_entity.id
_entity.type
_entity.pdbx_description
1 polymer ?
#
loop_
_entity_poly.entity_id
_entity_poly.type
_entity_poly.pdbx_seq_one_letter_code
_entity_poly.pdbx_strand_id
1 'polypeptide(L)'
;MLQLLDDGHLTDSQGRHVDFRNTIILMTSNLGAEALLELGDEDDVELARPQVTEQVEAAFRPEFLNRLDGQLLFKRLSREHMGDIVAIQLERLKARLAEKGFGLDISDKAIGWLAEKGYDPRFGARPLKRVIQTELQDKLATAILDKSVDSSHPIVVGHTEVPEGLFISSGNNQNSQGKDRQAS
;
A
#
# COMPACT_ATOMS: atom_id res chain seq x y z
N MET A 1 -11.13 4.78 26.87
CA MET A 1 -9.69 4.85 26.51
C MET A 1 -8.81 5.09 27.75
N LEU A 2 -9.05 6.13 28.58
CA LEU A 2 -8.23 6.35 29.80
C LEU A 2 -8.16 5.12 30.70
N GLN A 3 -9.29 4.48 30.99
CA GLN A 3 -9.33 3.23 31.79
C GLN A 3 -8.42 2.14 31.20
N LEU A 4 -8.35 2.00 29.88
CA LEU A 4 -7.48 1.03 29.22
C LEU A 4 -6.00 1.33 29.46
N LEU A 5 -5.62 2.61 29.39
CA LEU A 5 -4.24 3.05 29.58
C LEU A 5 -3.83 3.06 31.07
N ASP A 6 -4.78 3.28 31.99
CA ASP A 6 -4.52 3.30 33.43
C ASP A 6 -4.53 1.92 34.05
N ASP A 7 -5.61 1.16 33.83
CA ASP A 7 -5.89 -0.09 34.54
C ASP A 7 -5.46 -1.32 33.71
N GLY A 8 -5.14 -1.15 32.42
CA GLY A 8 -4.80 -2.24 31.52
C GLY A 8 -5.94 -3.20 31.25
N HIS A 9 -7.19 -2.78 31.46
CA HIS A 9 -8.37 -3.59 31.15
C HIS A 9 -9.54 -2.75 30.66
N LEU A 10 -10.45 -3.41 29.94
CA LEU A 10 -11.71 -2.83 29.49
C LEU A 10 -12.87 -3.70 29.95
N THR A 11 -13.93 -3.05 30.38
CA THR A 11 -15.19 -3.73 30.66
C THR A 11 -16.16 -3.46 29.49
N ASP A 12 -16.66 -4.53 28.86
CA ASP A 12 -17.63 -4.42 27.80
C ASP A 12 -19.04 -4.03 28.33
N SER A 13 -19.95 -3.76 27.42
CA SER A 13 -21.34 -3.42 27.78
C SER A 13 -22.12 -4.54 28.47
N GLN A 14 -21.58 -5.76 28.51
CA GLN A 14 -22.13 -6.93 29.18
C GLN A 14 -21.48 -7.22 30.54
N GLY A 15 -20.56 -6.33 30.99
CA GLY A 15 -19.86 -6.46 32.25
C GLY A 15 -18.67 -7.42 32.23
N ARG A 16 -18.21 -7.88 31.04
CA ARG A 16 -17.04 -8.74 30.93
C ARG A 16 -15.78 -7.90 30.93
N HIS A 17 -14.79 -8.32 31.75
CA HIS A 17 -13.47 -7.70 31.82
C HIS A 17 -12.54 -8.33 30.79
N VAL A 18 -11.91 -7.51 29.96
CA VAL A 18 -10.88 -7.94 29.01
C VAL A 18 -9.53 -7.35 29.46
N ASP A 19 -8.55 -8.20 29.65
CA ASP A 19 -7.20 -7.86 30.11
C ASP A 19 -6.30 -7.45 28.94
N PHE A 20 -5.70 -6.26 29.01
CA PHE A 20 -4.79 -5.67 28.02
C PHE A 20 -3.39 -5.42 28.57
N ARG A 21 -3.06 -5.90 29.80
CA ARG A 21 -1.77 -5.62 30.46
C ARG A 21 -0.56 -6.15 29.70
N ASN A 22 -0.75 -7.16 28.85
CA ASN A 22 0.30 -7.74 28.03
C ASN A 22 0.16 -7.36 26.55
N THR A 23 -0.34 -6.16 26.26
CA THR A 23 -0.55 -5.68 24.89
C THR A 23 0.21 -4.39 24.64
N ILE A 24 0.55 -4.15 23.38
CA ILE A 24 1.04 -2.86 22.89
C ILE A 24 -0.14 -2.19 22.19
N ILE A 25 -0.46 -0.97 22.61
CA ILE A 25 -1.55 -0.19 22.04
C ILE A 25 -0.95 0.87 21.12
N LEU A 26 -1.26 0.78 19.84
CA LEU A 26 -0.88 1.76 18.83
C LEU A 26 -2.11 2.54 18.39
N MET A 27 -2.02 3.87 18.46
CA MET A 27 -3.05 4.78 17.97
C MET A 27 -2.49 5.59 16.81
N THR A 28 -3.26 5.73 15.76
CA THR A 28 -2.88 6.53 14.60
C THR A 28 -3.81 7.72 14.43
N SER A 29 -3.26 8.86 14.05
CA SER A 29 -3.99 10.09 13.78
C SER A 29 -3.39 10.79 12.55
N ASN A 30 -4.16 11.65 11.91
CA ASN A 30 -3.70 12.56 10.86
C ASN A 30 -3.57 14.00 11.36
N LEU A 31 -3.58 14.22 12.67
CA LEU A 31 -3.31 15.55 13.25
C LEU A 31 -1.91 16.02 12.84
N GLY A 32 -1.80 17.26 12.44
CA GLY A 32 -0.55 17.84 11.98
C GLY A 32 -0.13 17.44 10.57
N ALA A 33 -0.98 16.75 9.81
CA ALA A 33 -0.66 16.34 8.43
C ALA A 33 -0.31 17.53 7.53
N GLU A 34 -0.90 18.70 7.74
CA GLU A 34 -0.60 19.94 6.98
C GLU A 34 0.84 20.38 7.18
N ALA A 35 1.33 20.39 8.42
CA ALA A 35 2.72 20.73 8.74
C ALA A 35 3.71 19.76 8.08
N LEU A 36 3.35 18.47 7.99
CA LEU A 36 4.15 17.46 7.30
C LEU A 36 4.10 17.60 5.77
N LEU A 37 3.04 18.18 5.20
CA LEU A 37 2.94 18.45 3.76
C LEU A 37 3.79 19.65 3.32
N GLU A 38 4.10 20.57 4.22
CA GLU A 38 4.96 21.72 3.96
C GLU A 38 6.45 21.35 3.91
N LEU A 39 6.83 20.19 4.46
CA LEU A 39 8.20 19.68 4.40
C LEU A 39 8.53 19.15 3.00
N GLY A 40 9.78 19.37 2.57
CA GLY A 40 10.36 18.71 1.41
C GLY A 40 10.55 17.21 1.65
N ASP A 41 10.74 16.45 0.57
CA ASP A 41 10.90 14.99 0.65
C ASP A 41 12.16 14.57 1.43
N GLU A 42 13.21 15.41 1.43
CA GLU A 42 14.47 15.17 2.14
C GLU A 42 14.53 15.80 3.54
N ASP A 43 13.54 16.65 3.90
CA ASP A 43 13.54 17.32 5.17
C ASP A 43 13.37 16.35 6.35
N ASP A 44 13.94 16.72 7.49
CA ASP A 44 13.73 15.98 8.73
C ASP A 44 12.30 16.22 9.24
N VAL A 45 11.56 15.12 9.43
CA VAL A 45 10.21 15.16 9.98
C VAL A 45 10.12 15.86 11.34
N GLU A 46 11.24 15.87 12.08
CA GLU A 46 11.34 16.55 13.38
C GLU A 46 11.15 18.07 13.28
N LEU A 47 11.36 18.67 12.11
CA LEU A 47 11.09 20.11 11.90
C LEU A 47 9.60 20.45 12.05
N ALA A 48 8.71 19.52 11.73
CA ALA A 48 7.26 19.70 11.92
C ALA A 48 6.78 19.38 13.35
N ARG A 49 7.64 18.77 14.20
CA ARG A 49 7.24 18.33 15.55
C ARG A 49 6.57 19.41 16.39
N PRO A 50 7.07 20.66 16.48
CA PRO A 50 6.43 21.69 17.29
C PRO A 50 4.97 21.95 16.86
N GLN A 51 4.72 22.11 15.57
CA GLN A 51 3.39 22.37 15.02
C GLN A 51 2.45 21.18 15.20
N VAL A 52 2.95 19.94 15.00
CA VAL A 52 2.18 18.72 15.23
C VAL A 52 1.83 18.57 16.70
N THR A 53 2.79 18.85 17.62
CA THR A 53 2.56 18.76 19.06
C THR A 53 1.47 19.74 19.49
N GLU A 54 1.51 20.99 19.04
CA GLU A 54 0.48 22.00 19.32
C GLU A 54 -0.92 21.52 18.89
N GLN A 55 -1.05 20.93 17.71
CA GLN A 55 -2.34 20.40 17.22
C GLN A 55 -2.81 19.19 18.04
N VAL A 56 -1.89 18.34 18.47
CA VAL A 56 -2.20 17.17 19.32
C VAL A 56 -2.66 17.64 20.71
N GLU A 57 -1.97 18.61 21.31
CA GLU A 57 -2.34 19.20 22.62
C GLU A 57 -3.68 19.93 22.57
N ALA A 58 -4.01 20.56 21.45
CA ALA A 58 -5.32 21.19 21.25
C ALA A 58 -6.45 20.15 21.07
N ALA A 59 -6.16 18.97 20.51
CA ALA A 59 -7.16 17.94 20.22
C ALA A 59 -7.42 16.96 21.37
N PHE A 60 -6.43 16.70 22.21
CA PHE A 60 -6.50 15.74 23.28
C PHE A 60 -6.34 16.38 24.66
N ARG A 61 -7.01 15.79 25.66
CA ARG A 61 -6.86 16.25 27.04
C ARG A 61 -5.48 15.90 27.59
N PRO A 62 -4.89 16.77 28.44
CA PRO A 62 -3.58 16.51 29.05
C PRO A 62 -3.48 15.18 29.78
N GLU A 63 -4.57 14.75 30.45
CA GLU A 63 -4.61 13.47 31.17
C GLU A 63 -4.41 12.27 30.22
N PHE A 64 -4.89 12.39 28.99
CA PHE A 64 -4.71 11.37 27.98
C PHE A 64 -3.28 11.36 27.43
N LEU A 65 -2.74 12.54 27.10
CA LEU A 65 -1.38 12.66 26.56
C LEU A 65 -0.31 12.19 27.55
N ASN A 66 -0.52 12.44 28.84
CA ASN A 66 0.39 11.99 29.90
C ASN A 66 0.42 10.46 30.11
N ARG A 67 -0.47 9.71 29.45
CA ARG A 67 -0.52 8.23 29.49
C ARG A 67 0.09 7.57 28.27
N LEU A 68 0.56 8.38 27.32
CA LEU A 68 1.25 7.88 26.14
C LEU A 68 2.74 7.74 26.45
N ASP A 69 3.30 6.57 26.18
CA ASP A 69 4.74 6.34 26.36
C ASP A 69 5.58 7.06 25.31
N GLY A 70 5.00 7.36 24.14
CA GLY A 70 5.70 8.10 23.09
C GLY A 70 4.81 8.50 21.92
N GLN A 71 5.28 9.50 21.19
CA GLN A 71 4.67 10.01 19.97
C GLN A 71 5.65 9.85 18.81
N LEU A 72 5.23 9.14 17.78
CA LEU A 72 6.01 8.91 16.58
C LEU A 72 5.45 9.73 15.42
N LEU A 73 6.31 10.50 14.77
CA LEU A 73 6.01 11.18 13.54
C LEU A 73 6.43 10.30 12.36
N PHE A 74 5.51 10.06 11.43
CA PHE A 74 5.81 9.33 10.22
C PHE A 74 6.05 10.31 9.07
N LYS A 75 7.15 10.10 8.36
CA LYS A 75 7.40 10.81 7.11
C LYS A 75 6.30 10.48 6.08
N ARG A 76 6.09 11.45 5.21
CA ARG A 76 5.30 11.23 4.00
C ARG A 76 5.96 10.13 3.14
N LEU A 77 5.15 9.31 2.51
CA LEU A 77 5.65 8.31 1.57
C LEU A 77 6.21 9.02 0.33
N SER A 78 7.50 8.84 0.08
CA SER A 78 8.16 9.33 -1.14
C SER A 78 7.89 8.38 -2.32
N ARG A 79 8.15 8.87 -3.53
CA ARG A 79 8.08 8.04 -4.75
C ARG A 79 8.98 6.82 -4.70
N GLU A 80 10.14 6.94 -4.07
CA GLU A 80 11.13 5.86 -3.96
C GLU A 80 10.58 4.61 -3.27
N HIS A 81 9.72 4.81 -2.25
CA HIS A 81 9.11 3.70 -1.52
C HIS A 81 7.92 3.03 -2.26
N MET A 82 7.46 3.65 -3.36
CA MET A 82 6.27 3.13 -4.05
C MET A 82 6.50 1.76 -4.68
N GLY A 83 7.71 1.49 -5.19
CA GLY A 83 8.06 0.17 -5.73
C GLY A 83 7.89 -0.96 -4.71
N ASP A 84 8.40 -0.76 -3.51
CA ASP A 84 8.28 -1.75 -2.41
C ASP A 84 6.82 -1.94 -1.98
N ILE A 85 6.06 -0.85 -1.91
CA ILE A 85 4.64 -0.92 -1.55
C ILE A 85 3.85 -1.68 -2.62
N VAL A 86 4.12 -1.43 -3.90
CA VAL A 86 3.53 -2.19 -5.01
C VAL A 86 3.90 -3.66 -4.88
N ALA A 87 5.17 -4.01 -4.66
CA ALA A 87 5.63 -5.38 -4.51
C ALA A 87 4.86 -6.11 -3.39
N ILE A 88 4.70 -5.51 -2.22
CA ILE A 88 3.92 -6.08 -1.11
C ILE A 88 2.45 -6.34 -1.51
N GLN A 89 1.81 -5.42 -2.24
CA GLN A 89 0.44 -5.60 -2.70
C GLN A 89 0.32 -6.71 -3.75
N LEU A 90 1.32 -6.81 -4.64
CA LEU A 90 1.37 -7.83 -5.68
C LEU A 90 1.62 -9.22 -5.11
N GLU A 91 2.44 -9.37 -4.07
CA GLU A 91 2.62 -10.67 -3.39
C GLU A 91 1.30 -11.21 -2.81
N ARG A 92 0.46 -10.35 -2.26
CA ARG A 92 -0.89 -10.75 -1.81
C ARG A 92 -1.79 -11.20 -2.97
N LEU A 93 -1.65 -10.58 -4.13
CA LEU A 93 -2.38 -10.97 -5.34
C LEU A 93 -1.87 -12.30 -5.88
N LYS A 94 -0.54 -12.48 -5.95
CA LYS A 94 0.10 -13.75 -6.35
C LYS A 94 -0.36 -14.92 -5.47
N ALA A 95 -0.34 -14.75 -4.15
CA ALA A 95 -0.79 -15.77 -3.21
C ALA A 95 -2.25 -16.20 -3.50
N ARG A 96 -3.16 -15.23 -3.69
CA ARG A 96 -4.58 -15.54 -4.01
C ARG A 96 -4.77 -16.23 -5.35
N LEU A 97 -3.97 -15.89 -6.36
CA LEU A 97 -4.01 -16.57 -7.67
C LEU A 97 -3.43 -17.98 -7.57
N ALA A 98 -2.36 -18.18 -6.80
CA ALA A 98 -1.75 -19.47 -6.55
C ALA A 98 -2.75 -20.46 -5.88
N GLU A 99 -3.58 -20.00 -4.93
CA GLU A 99 -4.67 -20.80 -4.34
C GLU A 99 -5.70 -21.26 -5.37
N LYS A 100 -5.79 -20.56 -6.52
CA LYS A 100 -6.66 -20.92 -7.65
C LYS A 100 -5.92 -21.68 -8.75
N GLY A 101 -4.66 -22.02 -8.55
CA GLY A 101 -3.83 -22.75 -9.50
C GLY A 101 -3.19 -21.90 -10.60
N PHE A 102 -3.22 -20.56 -10.47
CA PHE A 102 -2.60 -19.66 -11.44
C PHE A 102 -1.27 -19.13 -10.92
N GLY A 103 -0.20 -19.27 -11.70
CA GLY A 103 1.05 -18.56 -11.51
C GLY A 103 0.94 -17.11 -12.02
N LEU A 104 1.67 -16.16 -11.44
CA LEU A 104 1.68 -14.76 -11.86
C LEU A 104 3.11 -14.20 -11.84
N ASP A 105 3.61 -13.81 -13.01
CA ASP A 105 4.88 -13.13 -13.22
C ASP A 105 4.63 -11.69 -13.69
N ILE A 106 5.22 -10.73 -12.99
CA ILE A 106 5.03 -9.30 -13.27
C ILE A 106 6.40 -8.70 -13.53
N SER A 107 6.55 -8.03 -14.68
CA SER A 107 7.81 -7.39 -15.05
C SER A 107 8.10 -6.16 -14.20
N ASP A 108 9.39 -5.84 -14.00
CA ASP A 108 9.83 -4.63 -13.28
C ASP A 108 9.27 -3.35 -13.91
N LYS A 109 9.14 -3.31 -15.24
CA LYS A 109 8.50 -2.18 -15.94
C LYS A 109 7.02 -2.02 -15.57
N ALA A 110 6.29 -3.12 -15.41
CA ALA A 110 4.89 -3.08 -14.97
C ALA A 110 4.77 -2.63 -13.51
N ILE A 111 5.68 -3.08 -12.64
CA ILE A 111 5.76 -2.62 -11.23
C ILE A 111 6.04 -1.12 -11.17
N GLY A 112 7.03 -0.65 -11.93
CA GLY A 112 7.38 0.78 -12.00
C GLY A 112 6.23 1.64 -12.50
N TRP A 113 5.53 1.19 -13.54
CA TRP A 113 4.35 1.91 -14.07
C TRP A 113 3.19 1.96 -13.05
N LEU A 114 2.92 0.86 -12.35
CA LEU A 114 1.92 0.84 -11.27
C LEU A 114 2.30 1.78 -10.12
N ALA A 115 3.59 1.84 -9.77
CA ALA A 115 4.11 2.74 -8.74
C ALA A 115 3.92 4.20 -9.12
N GLU A 116 4.27 4.57 -10.35
CA GLU A 116 4.11 5.92 -10.89
C GLU A 116 2.63 6.34 -10.93
N LYS A 117 1.78 5.49 -11.51
CA LYS A 117 0.34 5.75 -11.62
C LYS A 117 -0.40 5.74 -10.28
N GLY A 118 0.12 4.98 -9.31
CA GLY A 118 -0.46 4.83 -7.97
C GLY A 118 0.00 5.86 -6.96
N TYR A 119 0.90 6.77 -7.33
CA TYR A 119 1.41 7.82 -6.47
C TYR A 119 0.65 9.13 -6.64
N ASP A 120 0.32 9.76 -5.53
CA ASP A 120 -0.22 11.13 -5.49
C ASP A 120 0.57 11.96 -4.48
N PRO A 121 1.08 13.16 -4.85
CA PRO A 121 1.88 13.99 -3.95
C PRO A 121 1.18 14.39 -2.65
N ARG A 122 -0.15 14.47 -2.64
CA ARG A 122 -0.95 14.86 -1.46
C ARG A 122 -1.42 13.65 -0.64
N PHE A 123 -1.72 12.55 -1.32
CA PHE A 123 -2.34 11.37 -0.72
C PHE A 123 -1.39 10.15 -0.65
N GLY A 124 -0.14 10.29 -1.13
CA GLY A 124 0.86 9.22 -1.14
C GLY A 124 0.39 8.00 -1.92
N ALA A 125 0.42 6.83 -1.31
CA ALA A 125 0.04 5.55 -1.91
C ALA A 125 -1.47 5.25 -1.85
N ARG A 126 -2.33 6.16 -1.40
CA ARG A 126 -3.79 5.91 -1.31
C ARG A 126 -4.42 5.51 -2.64
N PRO A 127 -4.07 6.12 -3.80
CA PRO A 127 -4.64 5.72 -5.08
C PRO A 127 -4.19 4.33 -5.54
N LEU A 128 -3.05 3.82 -5.05
CA LEU A 128 -2.43 2.59 -5.53
C LEU A 128 -3.35 1.38 -5.49
N LYS A 129 -4.13 1.23 -4.41
CA LYS A 129 -5.07 0.10 -4.30
C LYS A 129 -6.09 0.09 -5.43
N ARG A 130 -6.61 1.26 -5.80
CA ARG A 130 -7.56 1.41 -6.90
C ARG A 130 -6.89 1.16 -8.24
N VAL A 131 -5.68 1.68 -8.42
CA VAL A 131 -4.89 1.47 -9.65
C VAL A 131 -4.61 -0.02 -9.85
N ILE A 132 -4.14 -0.73 -8.83
CA ILE A 132 -3.93 -2.19 -8.91
C ILE A 132 -5.24 -2.91 -9.24
N GLN A 133 -6.36 -2.51 -8.65
CA GLN A 133 -7.65 -3.13 -8.94
C GLN A 133 -8.03 -2.93 -10.40
N THR A 134 -8.10 -1.68 -10.88
CA THR A 134 -8.63 -1.38 -12.21
C THR A 134 -7.67 -1.76 -13.34
N GLU A 135 -6.35 -1.54 -13.15
CA GLU A 135 -5.37 -1.76 -14.21
C GLU A 135 -4.84 -3.19 -14.27
N LEU A 136 -4.90 -3.92 -13.16
CA LEU A 136 -4.36 -5.27 -13.11
C LEU A 136 -5.42 -6.31 -12.77
N GLN A 137 -6.11 -6.20 -11.61
CA GLN A 137 -7.01 -7.26 -11.16
C GLN A 137 -8.21 -7.45 -12.10
N ASP A 138 -8.84 -6.38 -12.56
CA ASP A 138 -9.99 -6.45 -13.46
C ASP A 138 -9.58 -7.02 -14.81
N LYS A 139 -8.40 -6.67 -15.32
CA LYS A 139 -7.86 -7.24 -16.57
C LYS A 139 -7.52 -8.73 -16.42
N LEU A 140 -6.92 -9.12 -15.26
CA LEU A 140 -6.64 -10.53 -14.95
C LEU A 140 -7.95 -11.34 -14.87
N ALA A 141 -8.95 -10.80 -14.19
CA ALA A 141 -10.26 -11.45 -14.09
C ALA A 141 -10.89 -11.66 -15.47
N THR A 142 -10.84 -10.67 -16.33
CA THR A 142 -11.32 -10.78 -17.72
C THR A 142 -10.55 -11.86 -18.48
N ALA A 143 -9.20 -11.84 -18.42
CA ALA A 143 -8.36 -12.81 -19.11
C ALA A 143 -8.59 -14.27 -18.65
N ILE A 144 -8.89 -14.46 -17.36
CA ILE A 144 -9.23 -15.79 -16.82
C ILE A 144 -10.64 -16.23 -17.27
N LEU A 145 -11.61 -15.30 -17.27
CA LEU A 145 -13.00 -15.60 -17.63
C LEU A 145 -13.17 -15.91 -19.12
N ASP A 146 -12.49 -15.16 -19.98
CA ASP A 146 -12.50 -15.39 -21.43
C ASP A 146 -11.54 -16.50 -21.88
N LYS A 147 -10.83 -17.13 -20.92
CA LYS A 147 -9.86 -18.22 -21.15
C LYS A 147 -8.70 -17.85 -22.07
N SER A 148 -8.34 -16.57 -22.15
CA SER A 148 -7.13 -16.13 -22.86
C SER A 148 -5.85 -16.50 -22.11
N VAL A 149 -5.97 -16.81 -20.82
CA VAL A 149 -4.94 -17.41 -19.96
C VAL A 149 -5.50 -18.61 -19.23
N ASP A 150 -4.65 -19.61 -18.97
CA ASP A 150 -5.02 -20.83 -18.25
C ASP A 150 -4.01 -21.14 -17.12
N SER A 151 -4.25 -22.22 -16.37
CA SER A 151 -3.38 -22.65 -15.27
C SER A 151 -2.18 -23.48 -15.72
N SER A 152 -2.03 -23.77 -17.01
CA SER A 152 -0.92 -24.59 -17.54
C SER A 152 0.39 -23.83 -17.56
N HIS A 153 0.33 -22.50 -17.63
CA HIS A 153 1.48 -21.61 -17.68
C HIS A 153 1.27 -20.40 -16.77
N PRO A 154 2.34 -19.81 -16.21
CA PRO A 154 2.19 -18.59 -15.43
C PRO A 154 1.64 -17.46 -16.31
N ILE A 155 0.79 -16.64 -15.73
CA ILE A 155 0.29 -15.41 -16.35
C ILE A 155 1.41 -14.39 -16.30
N VAL A 156 1.77 -13.83 -17.46
CA VAL A 156 2.80 -12.79 -17.57
C VAL A 156 2.14 -11.43 -17.73
N VAL A 157 2.53 -10.48 -16.88
CA VAL A 157 2.09 -9.09 -16.94
C VAL A 157 3.26 -8.20 -17.32
N GLY A 158 3.13 -7.51 -18.42
CA GLY A 158 4.10 -6.53 -18.89
C GLY A 158 3.49 -5.15 -19.04
N HIS A 159 4.36 -4.18 -19.34
CA HIS A 159 3.97 -2.81 -19.65
C HIS A 159 4.23 -2.52 -21.14
N THR A 160 3.30 -1.82 -21.78
CA THR A 160 3.43 -1.31 -23.14
C THR A 160 3.28 0.21 -23.16
N GLU A 161 4.04 0.87 -24.03
CA GLU A 161 4.00 2.32 -24.18
C GLU A 161 2.92 2.78 -25.18
N VAL A 162 2.56 1.89 -26.12
CA VAL A 162 1.56 2.23 -27.17
C VAL A 162 0.65 1.03 -27.47
N PRO A 163 -0.63 1.07 -27.08
CA PRO A 163 -1.21 2.03 -26.12
C PRO A 163 -0.62 1.86 -24.73
N GLU A 164 -0.47 2.96 -23.99
CA GLU A 164 0.10 2.91 -22.66
C GLU A 164 -0.77 2.07 -21.71
N GLY A 165 -0.15 1.13 -20.99
CA GLY A 165 -0.85 0.31 -20.02
C GLY A 165 -0.22 -1.04 -19.76
N LEU A 166 -0.93 -1.87 -18.98
CA LEU A 166 -0.52 -3.24 -18.75
C LEU A 166 -1.14 -4.17 -19.79
N PHE A 167 -0.34 -5.10 -20.28
CA PHE A 167 -0.81 -6.24 -21.05
C PHE A 167 -0.67 -7.54 -20.25
N ILE A 168 -1.53 -8.51 -20.58
CA ILE A 168 -1.57 -9.83 -19.93
C ILE A 168 -1.42 -10.88 -21.03
N SER A 169 -0.54 -11.84 -20.81
CA SER A 169 -0.31 -12.95 -21.73
C SER A 169 -0.05 -14.25 -20.97
N SER A 170 -0.22 -15.39 -21.64
CA SER A 170 0.25 -16.69 -21.12
C SER A 170 1.77 -16.80 -21.32
N GLY A 171 2.48 -17.38 -20.34
CA GLY A 171 3.96 -17.51 -20.37
C GLY A 171 4.52 -18.27 -21.56
N ASN A 172 3.66 -18.97 -22.32
CA ASN A 172 4.07 -19.67 -23.54
C ASN A 172 4.28 -18.74 -24.77
N ASN A 173 3.88 -17.45 -24.66
CA ASN A 173 3.83 -16.52 -25.81
C ASN A 173 5.04 -15.57 -25.90
N GLN A 174 6.10 -15.76 -25.11
CA GLN A 174 7.30 -14.89 -25.16
C GLN A 174 8.17 -15.06 -26.42
N ASN A 175 7.89 -16.05 -27.31
CA ASN A 175 8.73 -16.32 -28.49
C ASN A 175 8.27 -15.67 -29.80
N SER A 176 7.15 -14.92 -29.82
CA SER A 176 6.58 -14.45 -31.09
C SER A 176 6.86 -12.97 -31.43
N GLN A 177 7.36 -12.14 -30.52
CA GLN A 177 7.56 -10.71 -30.80
C GLN A 177 9.04 -10.26 -30.93
N GLY A 178 9.99 -11.19 -30.85
CA GLY A 178 11.42 -10.92 -30.94
C GLY A 178 12.06 -11.13 -32.32
N LYS A 179 11.33 -11.57 -33.34
CA LYS A 179 11.94 -11.97 -34.64
C LYS A 179 11.68 -11.10 -35.87
N ASP A 180 10.83 -10.10 -35.78
CA ASP A 180 10.47 -9.31 -36.97
C ASP A 180 11.08 -7.91 -37.07
N ARG A 181 12.16 -7.60 -36.35
CA ARG A 181 12.89 -6.33 -36.47
C ARG A 181 14.37 -6.45 -36.76
N GLN A 182 14.80 -7.50 -37.49
CA GLN A 182 16.13 -7.55 -38.12
C GLN A 182 16.07 -8.16 -39.51
N ALA A 183 15.40 -7.48 -40.43
CA ALA A 183 15.60 -7.65 -41.88
C ALA A 183 14.91 -6.48 -42.61
N SER A 184 15.59 -5.37 -42.78
CA SER A 184 15.61 -4.49 -43.94
C SER A 184 16.50 -3.28 -43.67
#